data_3b77493869ad77c77b55e153776694db
#
_entry.id   3b77493869ad77c77b55e153776694db
#
_cell.length_a   1.000
_cell.length_b   1.000
_cell.length_c   1.000
_cell.angle_alpha   90.00
_cell.angle_beta   90.00
_cell.angle_gamma   90.00
#
_symmetry.space_group_name_H-M   'P 1'
#
loop_
_entity.id
_entity.type
_entity.pdbx_description
1 polymer ?
#
loop_
_entity_poly.entity_id
_entity_poly.type
_entity_poly.pdbx_seq_one_letter_code
_entity_poly.pdbx_strand_id
1 'polypeptide(L)'
;GSKSGLLMRIALAVLRVFPANFQGQVLALLTSGLIISPLVPSTAAKAAIMGPIAKQISDTMGYENQSRGSAGLFYAYFTGFTCFGPIFLSGSFIAYSMLGAMPEGFEGVTWIQWAYYALPWSIVMIVLSYIAIVLLFKPKGGAQFDKATIADMSKALGPIKRDEWITLAVMGGCLVLWMLERTIDVSSAAVAVMAMTILVASKVLDKADFDKKVNWNLVFFIGAVISIGSMIKYLGIDVFIGDTLTPLM
;
A
#
# COMPACT_ATOMS: atom_id res chain seq x y z
N GLY A 1 -4.57 -8.36 8.30
CA GLY A 1 -3.17 -7.95 8.37
C GLY A 1 -2.85 -7.09 9.61
N SER A 2 -3.62 -6.03 9.87
CA SER A 2 -3.35 -5.17 11.06
C SER A 2 -3.63 -5.88 12.40
N LYS A 3 -4.59 -6.78 12.45
CA LYS A 3 -4.92 -7.54 13.68
C LYS A 3 -3.86 -8.59 14.01
N SER A 4 -3.21 -9.16 13.02
CA SER A 4 -2.27 -10.25 13.19
C SER A 4 -0.82 -9.83 13.52
N GLY A 5 -0.47 -8.56 13.40
CA GLY A 5 0.93 -8.11 13.56
C GLY A 5 1.86 -8.43 12.37
N LEU A 6 1.37 -9.16 11.38
CA LEU A 6 2.17 -9.61 10.22
C LEU A 6 2.85 -8.46 9.47
N LEU A 7 2.12 -7.37 9.24
CA LEU A 7 2.67 -6.21 8.50
C LEU A 7 3.84 -5.55 9.25
N MET A 8 3.74 -5.49 10.58
CA MET A 8 4.82 -5.00 11.44
C MET A 8 6.06 -5.89 11.29
N ARG A 9 5.89 -7.22 11.29
CA ARG A 9 7.01 -8.16 11.11
C ARG A 9 7.67 -8.00 9.74
N ILE A 10 6.88 -7.88 8.67
CA ILE A 10 7.41 -7.66 7.32
C ILE A 10 8.22 -6.35 7.28
N ALA A 11 7.68 -5.27 7.82
CA ALA A 11 8.38 -3.99 7.87
C ALA A 11 9.70 -4.07 8.65
N LEU A 12 9.68 -4.65 9.85
CA LEU A 12 10.89 -4.82 10.67
C LEU A 12 11.93 -5.74 9.99
N ALA A 13 11.50 -6.77 9.27
CA ALA A 13 12.38 -7.63 8.51
C ALA A 13 13.10 -6.85 7.40
N VAL A 14 12.38 -6.01 6.65
CA VAL A 14 12.96 -5.15 5.62
C VAL A 14 13.94 -4.15 6.24
N LEU A 15 13.54 -3.46 7.32
CA LEU A 15 14.39 -2.48 8.01
C LEU A 15 15.73 -3.07 8.48
N ARG A 16 15.77 -4.35 8.84
CA ARG A 16 17.01 -5.04 9.28
C ARG A 16 18.01 -5.26 8.15
N VAL A 17 17.54 -5.42 6.92
CA VAL A 17 18.38 -5.73 5.75
C VAL A 17 19.20 -4.50 5.32
N PHE A 18 18.63 -3.31 5.46
CA PHE A 18 19.27 -2.08 4.99
C PHE A 18 20.29 -1.52 5.99
N PRO A 19 21.25 -0.66 5.51
CA PRO A 19 22.21 0.00 6.36
C PRO A 19 21.57 0.84 7.46
N ALA A 20 22.22 0.90 8.61
CA ALA A 20 21.73 1.62 9.80
C ALA A 20 21.99 3.13 9.77
N ASN A 21 22.21 3.72 8.62
CA ASN A 21 22.35 5.17 8.43
C ASN A 21 21.05 5.77 7.87
N PHE A 22 20.96 7.10 7.84
CA PHE A 22 19.79 7.83 7.36
C PHE A 22 19.35 7.37 5.96
N GLN A 23 20.28 7.31 5.01
CA GLN A 23 19.99 6.91 3.63
C GLN A 23 19.46 5.48 3.54
N GLY A 24 20.07 4.55 4.29
CA GLY A 24 19.63 3.16 4.35
C GLY A 24 18.23 3.04 4.95
N GLN A 25 17.91 3.80 6.01
CA GLN A 25 16.58 3.75 6.63
C GLN A 25 15.51 4.43 5.75
N VAL A 26 15.84 5.49 5.02
CA VAL A 26 14.96 6.07 3.99
C VAL A 26 14.63 5.01 2.93
N LEU A 27 15.65 4.33 2.39
CA LEU A 27 15.44 3.28 1.39
C LEU A 27 14.64 2.10 1.96
N ALA A 28 14.91 1.70 3.19
CA ALA A 28 14.19 0.64 3.88
C ALA A 28 12.69 0.96 4.07
N LEU A 29 12.36 2.19 4.44
CA LEU A 29 10.97 2.63 4.59
C LEU A 29 10.24 2.68 3.25
N LEU A 30 10.86 3.21 2.19
CA LEU A 30 10.31 3.21 0.84
C LEU A 30 10.08 1.77 0.34
N THR A 31 11.08 0.89 0.51
CA THR A 31 10.99 -0.53 0.11
C THR A 31 9.94 -1.28 0.92
N SER A 32 9.83 -1.03 2.23
CA SER A 32 8.77 -1.61 3.07
C SER A 32 7.39 -1.22 2.56
N GLY A 33 7.21 0.03 2.15
CA GLY A 33 5.97 0.51 1.55
C GLY A 33 5.64 -0.23 0.26
N LEU A 34 6.61 -0.40 -0.62
CA LEU A 34 6.45 -1.12 -1.88
C LEU A 34 6.04 -2.59 -1.67
N ILE A 35 6.71 -3.29 -0.74
CA ILE A 35 6.43 -4.72 -0.44
C ILE A 35 5.06 -4.89 0.21
N ILE A 36 4.66 -3.98 1.10
CA ILE A 36 3.40 -4.08 1.85
C ILE A 36 2.21 -3.58 1.01
N SER A 37 2.45 -2.69 0.05
CA SER A 37 1.37 -2.08 -0.74
C SER A 37 0.43 -3.09 -1.42
N PRO A 38 0.88 -4.13 -2.11
CA PRO A 38 -0.03 -5.07 -2.75
C PRO A 38 -0.87 -5.88 -1.75
N LEU A 39 -0.45 -5.96 -0.49
CA LEU A 39 -1.13 -6.73 0.55
C LEU A 39 -2.23 -5.93 1.26
N VAL A 40 -2.16 -4.59 1.25
CA VAL A 40 -3.07 -3.75 2.03
C VAL A 40 -3.52 -2.54 1.22
N PRO A 41 -4.77 -2.51 0.76
CA PRO A 41 -5.31 -1.39 -0.02
C PRO A 41 -5.53 -0.11 0.81
N SER A 42 -5.58 -0.23 2.14
CA SER A 42 -5.87 0.90 3.02
C SER A 42 -4.61 1.67 3.39
N THR A 43 -4.46 2.87 2.84
CA THR A 43 -3.39 3.81 3.17
C THR A 43 -3.38 4.19 4.64
N ALA A 44 -4.56 4.43 5.23
CA ALA A 44 -4.67 4.76 6.66
C ALA A 44 -4.18 3.62 7.56
N ALA A 45 -4.51 2.36 7.23
CA ALA A 45 -4.03 1.20 7.98
C ALA A 45 -2.51 1.03 7.86
N LYS A 46 -1.94 1.28 6.68
CA LYS A 46 -0.49 1.27 6.46
C LYS A 46 0.20 2.36 7.29
N ALA A 47 -0.31 3.59 7.24
CA ALA A 47 0.24 4.72 7.97
C ALA A 47 0.18 4.52 9.50
N ALA A 48 -0.91 3.99 10.01
CA ALA A 48 -1.08 3.72 11.45
C ALA A 48 -0.04 2.70 11.99
N ILE A 49 0.40 1.78 11.16
CA ILE A 49 1.43 0.79 11.55
C ILE A 49 2.84 1.39 11.44
N MET A 50 3.09 2.12 10.36
CA MET A 50 4.46 2.55 10.03
C MET A 50 4.86 3.89 10.66
N GLY A 51 3.89 4.76 10.95
CA GLY A 51 4.16 6.03 11.60
C GLY A 51 4.92 5.88 12.92
N PRO A 52 4.46 5.05 13.87
CA PRO A 52 5.18 4.77 15.11
C PRO A 52 6.57 4.18 14.89
N ILE A 53 6.75 3.30 13.89
CA ILE A 53 8.07 2.72 13.56
C ILE A 53 9.02 3.82 13.08
N ALA A 54 8.59 4.64 12.12
CA ALA A 54 9.39 5.74 11.60
C ALA A 54 9.77 6.74 12.69
N LYS A 55 8.84 7.02 13.62
CA LYS A 55 9.11 7.85 14.80
C LYS A 55 10.16 7.21 15.69
N GLN A 56 10.05 5.93 15.99
CA GLN A 56 11.01 5.23 16.84
C GLN A 56 12.40 5.16 16.20
N ILE A 57 12.50 4.95 14.88
CA ILE A 57 13.77 5.05 14.15
C ILE A 57 14.37 6.45 14.32
N SER A 58 13.55 7.49 14.13
CA SER A 58 13.96 8.89 14.28
C SER A 58 14.53 9.16 15.68
N ASP A 59 13.83 8.70 16.72
CA ASP A 59 14.24 8.90 18.11
C ASP A 59 15.54 8.15 18.45
N THR A 60 15.66 6.91 17.96
CA THR A 60 16.88 6.09 18.17
C THR A 60 18.10 6.68 17.45
N MET A 61 17.88 7.34 16.30
CA MET A 61 18.91 8.08 15.58
C MET A 61 19.25 9.44 16.22
N GLY A 62 18.57 9.80 17.33
CA GLY A 62 18.78 11.05 18.04
C GLY A 62 18.25 12.29 17.30
N TYR A 63 17.32 12.12 16.38
CA TYR A 63 16.74 13.25 15.67
C TYR A 63 15.65 13.93 16.50
N GLU A 64 15.80 15.21 16.73
CA GLU A 64 14.78 16.02 17.37
C GLU A 64 13.48 16.05 16.52
N ASN A 65 12.36 16.29 17.20
CA ASN A 65 11.10 16.50 16.53
C ASN A 65 11.19 17.70 15.57
N GLN A 66 10.63 17.56 14.36
CA GLN A 66 10.66 18.58 13.31
C GLN A 66 12.05 18.87 12.71
N SER A 67 13.09 18.11 13.09
CA SER A 67 14.41 18.20 12.45
C SER A 67 14.35 17.67 11.01
N ARG A 68 15.34 18.03 10.19
CA ARG A 68 15.45 17.49 8.82
C ARG A 68 15.49 15.97 8.80
N GLY A 69 16.23 15.33 9.69
CA GLY A 69 16.30 13.86 9.77
C GLY A 69 14.95 13.23 10.08
N SER A 70 14.25 13.75 11.09
CA SER A 70 12.90 13.29 11.46
C SER A 70 11.91 13.49 10.32
N ALA A 71 11.90 14.66 9.68
CA ALA A 71 11.05 14.96 8.54
C ALA A 71 11.34 14.04 7.34
N GLY A 72 12.63 13.75 7.06
CA GLY A 72 13.02 12.85 5.98
C GLY A 72 12.52 11.43 6.18
N LEU A 73 12.62 10.89 7.40
CA LEU A 73 12.06 9.56 7.73
C LEU A 73 10.53 9.56 7.64
N PHE A 74 9.87 10.65 8.06
CA PHE A 74 8.43 10.82 7.90
C PHE A 74 8.04 10.79 6.42
N TYR A 75 8.69 11.59 5.57
CA TYR A 75 8.40 11.60 4.13
C TYR A 75 8.71 10.26 3.47
N ALA A 76 9.76 9.55 3.90
CA ALA A 76 10.09 8.23 3.38
C ALA A 76 8.96 7.22 3.63
N TYR A 77 8.47 7.12 4.87
CA TYR A 77 7.37 6.21 5.14
C TYR A 77 6.07 6.67 4.48
N PHE A 78 5.78 7.98 4.54
CA PHE A 78 4.57 8.53 3.94
C PHE A 78 4.50 8.24 2.43
N THR A 79 5.58 8.53 1.71
CA THR A 79 5.68 8.26 0.27
C THR A 79 5.60 6.76 -0.02
N GLY A 80 6.35 5.94 0.70
CA GLY A 80 6.37 4.48 0.50
C GLY A 80 5.02 3.83 0.71
N PHE A 81 4.28 4.25 1.72
CA PHE A 81 3.01 3.62 2.09
C PHE A 81 1.78 4.29 1.48
N THR A 82 1.89 5.52 1.05
CA THR A 82 0.78 6.29 0.49
C THR A 82 0.87 6.38 -1.04
N CYS A 83 2.01 6.86 -1.55
CA CYS A 83 2.16 7.13 -2.97
C CYS A 83 2.42 5.87 -3.80
N PHE A 84 3.03 4.83 -3.22
CA PHE A 84 3.30 3.58 -3.94
C PHE A 84 2.12 2.59 -3.92
N GLY A 85 1.04 2.92 -3.23
CA GLY A 85 -0.18 2.10 -3.24
C GLY A 85 -0.70 1.79 -4.64
N PRO A 86 -0.94 2.80 -5.49
CA PRO A 86 -1.49 2.63 -6.83
C PRO A 86 -0.59 1.89 -7.84
N ILE A 87 0.67 1.61 -7.50
CA ILE A 87 1.56 0.77 -8.33
C ILE A 87 0.95 -0.63 -8.54
N PHE A 88 0.25 -1.12 -7.54
CA PHE A 88 -0.43 -2.41 -7.60
C PHE A 88 -1.94 -2.21 -7.61
N LEU A 89 -2.64 -2.95 -8.45
CA LEU A 89 -4.10 -2.88 -8.52
C LEU A 89 -4.74 -3.14 -7.14
N SER A 90 -4.22 -4.11 -6.38
CA SER A 90 -4.66 -4.42 -5.01
C SER A 90 -4.12 -3.49 -3.93
N GLY A 91 -3.22 -2.59 -4.25
CA GLY A 91 -2.53 -1.73 -3.26
C GLY A 91 -3.27 -0.44 -2.91
N SER A 92 -4.28 -0.07 -3.69
CA SER A 92 -5.09 1.12 -3.45
C SER A 92 -6.46 0.99 -4.09
N PHE A 93 -7.50 1.45 -3.41
CA PHE A 93 -8.83 1.56 -4.02
C PHE A 93 -8.87 2.54 -5.19
N ILE A 94 -7.96 3.51 -5.23
CA ILE A 94 -7.84 4.48 -6.33
C ILE A 94 -7.54 3.75 -7.65
N ALA A 95 -6.69 2.71 -7.63
CA ALA A 95 -6.38 1.94 -8.82
C ALA A 95 -7.63 1.27 -9.42
N TYR A 96 -8.48 0.67 -8.59
CA TYR A 96 -9.76 0.11 -9.05
C TYR A 96 -10.73 1.18 -9.54
N SER A 97 -10.77 2.34 -8.90
CA SER A 97 -11.62 3.46 -9.35
C SER A 97 -11.16 4.00 -10.70
N MET A 98 -9.85 4.08 -10.93
CA MET A 98 -9.29 4.46 -12.24
C MET A 98 -9.62 3.42 -13.30
N LEU A 99 -9.50 2.13 -12.99
CA LEU A 99 -9.86 1.05 -13.92
C LEU A 99 -11.35 1.12 -14.30
N GLY A 100 -12.23 1.35 -13.32
CA GLY A 100 -13.67 1.51 -13.57
C GLY A 100 -14.05 2.77 -14.37
N ALA A 101 -13.19 3.78 -14.42
CA ALA A 101 -13.38 5.02 -15.18
C ALA A 101 -12.74 4.98 -16.58
N MET A 102 -12.00 3.92 -16.92
CA MET A 102 -11.35 3.79 -18.23
C MET A 102 -12.36 3.67 -19.36
N PRO A 103 -12.03 4.16 -20.57
CA PRO A 103 -12.84 3.97 -21.75
C PRO A 103 -13.04 2.48 -22.09
N GLU A 104 -14.08 2.18 -22.87
CA GLU A 104 -14.29 0.85 -23.43
C GLU A 104 -13.05 0.38 -24.21
N GLY A 105 -12.68 -0.89 -24.05
CA GLY A 105 -11.45 -1.47 -24.60
C GLY A 105 -10.31 -1.63 -23.60
N PHE A 106 -10.35 -0.97 -22.45
CA PHE A 106 -9.47 -1.22 -21.31
C PHE A 106 -10.10 -2.12 -20.24
N GLU A 107 -11.27 -2.66 -20.54
CA GLU A 107 -11.94 -3.65 -19.71
C GLU A 107 -11.11 -4.93 -19.67
N GLY A 108 -10.95 -5.50 -18.45
CA GLY A 108 -10.22 -6.74 -18.28
C GLY A 108 -8.70 -6.59 -18.09
N VAL A 109 -8.21 -5.40 -17.75
CA VAL A 109 -6.80 -5.25 -17.32
C VAL A 109 -6.58 -6.08 -16.06
N THR A 110 -5.73 -7.10 -16.18
CA THR A 110 -5.37 -7.99 -15.08
C THR A 110 -4.42 -7.33 -14.09
N TRP A 111 -4.29 -7.93 -12.90
CA TRP A 111 -3.40 -7.43 -11.85
C TRP A 111 -1.95 -7.28 -12.35
N ILE A 112 -1.44 -8.28 -13.11
CA ILE A 112 -0.07 -8.25 -13.65
C ILE A 112 0.10 -7.22 -14.77
N GLN A 113 -0.91 -7.04 -15.62
CA GLN A 113 -0.89 -6.03 -16.68
C GLN A 113 -0.87 -4.62 -16.08
N TRP A 114 -1.69 -4.37 -15.04
CA TRP A 114 -1.65 -3.11 -14.31
C TRP A 114 -0.25 -2.83 -13.76
N ALA A 115 0.36 -3.79 -13.06
CA ALA A 115 1.71 -3.65 -12.53
C ALA A 115 2.74 -3.39 -13.63
N TYR A 116 2.61 -4.05 -14.79
CA TYR A 116 3.47 -3.83 -15.95
C TYR A 116 3.34 -2.40 -16.52
N TYR A 117 2.12 -1.89 -16.67
CA TYR A 117 1.88 -0.52 -17.14
C TYR A 117 2.32 0.53 -16.11
N ALA A 118 2.21 0.22 -14.84
CA ALA A 118 2.66 1.10 -13.77
C ALA A 118 4.19 1.11 -13.60
N LEU A 119 4.92 0.11 -14.09
CA LEU A 119 6.35 -0.08 -13.86
C LEU A 119 7.21 1.12 -14.27
N PRO A 120 7.06 1.74 -15.46
CA PRO A 120 7.94 2.84 -15.88
C PRO A 120 7.86 4.04 -14.93
N TRP A 121 6.65 4.51 -14.64
CA TRP A 121 6.49 5.67 -13.76
C TRP A 121 6.83 5.32 -12.31
N SER A 122 6.62 4.06 -11.89
CA SER A 122 6.95 3.60 -10.55
C SER A 122 8.44 3.67 -10.28
N ILE A 123 9.27 3.21 -11.22
CA ILE A 123 10.73 3.29 -11.11
C ILE A 123 11.16 4.75 -10.97
N VAL A 124 10.64 5.63 -11.83
CA VAL A 124 10.93 7.06 -11.77
C VAL A 124 10.53 7.65 -10.42
N MET A 125 9.32 7.37 -9.95
CA MET A 125 8.81 7.88 -8.67
C MET A 125 9.62 7.38 -7.48
N ILE A 126 10.02 6.11 -7.44
CA ILE A 126 10.83 5.54 -6.35
C ILE A 126 12.20 6.22 -6.32
N VAL A 127 12.87 6.32 -7.49
CA VAL A 127 14.21 6.91 -7.59
C VAL A 127 14.18 8.40 -7.24
N LEU A 128 13.25 9.17 -7.82
CA LEU A 128 13.12 10.60 -7.55
C LEU A 128 12.76 10.86 -6.07
N SER A 129 11.86 10.08 -5.50
CA SER A 129 11.49 10.21 -4.08
C SER A 129 12.69 9.94 -3.18
N TYR A 130 13.46 8.88 -3.44
CA TYR A 130 14.67 8.60 -2.67
C TYR A 130 15.68 9.75 -2.79
N ILE A 131 16.01 10.18 -4.01
CA ILE A 131 16.96 11.27 -4.25
C ILE A 131 16.48 12.55 -3.58
N ALA A 132 15.22 12.94 -3.78
CA ALA A 132 14.66 14.16 -3.20
C ALA A 132 14.72 14.12 -1.65
N ILE A 133 14.32 13.01 -1.03
CA ILE A 133 14.36 12.89 0.43
C ILE A 133 15.79 12.96 0.95
N VAL A 134 16.72 12.25 0.33
CA VAL A 134 18.12 12.24 0.76
C VAL A 134 18.80 13.58 0.57
N LEU A 135 18.49 14.32 -0.50
CA LEU A 135 19.08 15.63 -0.74
C LEU A 135 18.46 16.73 0.12
N LEU A 136 17.14 16.77 0.21
CA LEU A 136 16.42 17.86 0.89
C LEU A 136 16.43 17.70 2.41
N PHE A 137 16.43 16.47 2.91
CA PHE A 137 16.27 16.17 4.34
C PHE A 137 17.51 15.55 4.97
N LYS A 138 18.66 15.60 4.30
CA LYS A 138 19.93 15.12 4.88
C LYS A 138 20.18 15.77 6.24
N PRO A 139 20.32 14.99 7.33
CA PRO A 139 20.57 15.53 8.65
C PRO A 139 21.98 16.13 8.74
N LYS A 140 22.13 17.14 9.57
CA LYS A 140 23.45 17.65 9.96
C LYS A 140 23.98 16.75 11.08
N GLY A 141 24.88 15.83 10.74
CA GLY A 141 25.43 14.85 11.68
C GLY A 141 24.92 13.43 11.42
N GLY A 142 25.79 12.47 11.57
CA GLY A 142 25.52 11.07 11.23
C GLY A 142 25.24 10.21 12.46
N ALA A 143 24.05 10.30 13.04
CA ALA A 143 23.62 9.29 13.99
C ALA A 143 23.40 7.97 13.26
N GLN A 144 24.03 6.91 13.74
CA GLN A 144 23.73 5.57 13.26
C GLN A 144 22.54 5.02 14.05
N PHE A 145 21.64 4.36 13.35
CA PHE A 145 20.53 3.66 13.94
C PHE A 145 21.04 2.38 14.63
N ASP A 146 20.69 2.20 15.89
CA ASP A 146 20.99 0.94 16.57
C ASP A 146 20.04 -0.17 16.10
N LYS A 147 20.59 -1.13 15.37
CA LYS A 147 19.83 -2.32 14.92
C LYS A 147 19.31 -3.18 16.09
N ALA A 148 19.86 -3.02 17.29
CA ALA A 148 19.32 -3.67 18.48
C ALA A 148 17.87 -3.23 18.74
N THR A 149 17.52 -1.98 18.49
CA THR A 149 16.15 -1.48 18.61
C THR A 149 15.18 -2.24 17.73
N ILE A 150 15.52 -2.52 16.46
CA ILE A 150 14.67 -3.34 15.57
C ILE A 150 14.56 -4.78 16.10
N ALA A 151 15.67 -5.31 16.62
CA ALA A 151 15.66 -6.65 17.20
C ALA A 151 14.75 -6.73 18.42
N ASP A 152 14.75 -5.72 19.28
CA ASP A 152 13.89 -5.64 20.46
C ASP A 152 12.41 -5.45 20.09
N MET A 153 12.11 -4.59 19.11
CA MET A 153 10.78 -4.47 18.55
C MET A 153 10.29 -5.80 17.97
N SER A 154 11.15 -6.53 17.27
CA SER A 154 10.84 -7.83 16.71
C SER A 154 10.62 -8.88 17.81
N LYS A 155 11.43 -8.87 18.87
CA LYS A 155 11.26 -9.75 20.05
C LYS A 155 9.96 -9.44 20.80
N ALA A 156 9.59 -8.16 20.94
CA ALA A 156 8.35 -7.74 21.59
C ALA A 156 7.09 -8.28 20.89
N LEU A 157 7.16 -8.58 19.58
CA LEU A 157 6.08 -9.23 18.86
C LEU A 157 5.91 -10.72 19.23
N GLY A 158 6.89 -11.32 19.90
CA GLY A 158 6.90 -12.74 20.26
C GLY A 158 6.94 -13.69 19.06
N PRO A 159 6.68 -14.99 19.24
CA PRO A 159 6.66 -15.95 18.14
C PRO A 159 5.53 -15.68 17.15
N ILE A 160 5.68 -16.16 15.92
CA ILE A 160 4.64 -16.05 14.89
C ILE A 160 3.41 -16.83 15.35
N LYS A 161 2.25 -16.15 15.39
CA LYS A 161 0.99 -16.75 15.80
C LYS A 161 0.32 -17.50 14.64
N ARG A 162 -0.56 -18.44 14.96
CA ARG A 162 -1.36 -19.16 13.96
C ARG A 162 -2.07 -18.22 12.99
N ASP A 163 -2.67 -17.13 13.50
CA ASP A 163 -3.41 -16.17 12.68
C ASP A 163 -2.50 -15.43 11.69
N GLU A 164 -1.24 -15.21 12.07
CA GLU A 164 -0.23 -14.59 11.18
C GLU A 164 0.13 -15.52 10.03
N TRP A 165 0.30 -16.82 10.31
CA TRP A 165 0.57 -17.83 9.29
C TRP A 165 -0.60 -18.00 8.32
N ILE A 166 -1.83 -18.08 8.83
CA ILE A 166 -3.03 -18.15 7.99
C ILE A 166 -3.13 -16.90 7.13
N THR A 167 -2.95 -15.71 7.73
CA THR A 167 -2.98 -14.45 6.98
C THR A 167 -1.91 -14.40 5.90
N LEU A 168 -0.69 -14.82 6.22
CA LEU A 168 0.42 -14.85 5.26
C LEU A 168 0.12 -15.81 4.09
N ALA A 169 -0.35 -17.01 4.39
CA ALA A 169 -0.69 -18.01 3.38
C ALA A 169 -1.84 -17.54 2.48
N VAL A 170 -2.90 -16.97 3.06
CA VAL A 170 -4.04 -16.46 2.30
C VAL A 170 -3.64 -15.28 1.44
N MET A 171 -2.92 -14.30 1.98
CA MET A 171 -2.50 -13.12 1.21
C MET A 171 -1.47 -13.47 0.14
N GLY A 172 -0.50 -14.33 0.46
CA GLY A 172 0.45 -14.84 -0.52
C GLY A 172 -0.24 -15.64 -1.64
N GLY A 173 -1.21 -16.49 -1.27
CA GLY A 173 -2.05 -17.21 -2.23
C GLY A 173 -2.84 -16.27 -3.15
N CYS A 174 -3.43 -15.20 -2.60
CA CYS A 174 -4.11 -14.19 -3.41
C CYS A 174 -3.18 -13.54 -4.44
N LEU A 175 -1.98 -13.14 -4.02
CA LEU A 175 -1.02 -12.54 -4.94
C LEU A 175 -0.67 -13.51 -6.07
N VAL A 176 -0.39 -14.77 -5.76
CA VAL A 176 -0.10 -15.80 -6.77
C VAL A 176 -1.28 -16.00 -7.72
N LEU A 177 -2.52 -16.10 -7.20
CA LEU A 177 -3.71 -16.26 -8.02
C LEU A 177 -3.98 -15.04 -8.90
N TRP A 178 -3.77 -13.82 -8.40
CA TRP A 178 -3.89 -12.60 -9.20
C TRP A 178 -2.82 -12.51 -10.29
N MET A 179 -1.59 -12.97 -10.02
CA MET A 179 -0.55 -13.05 -11.06
C MET A 179 -0.90 -14.07 -12.14
N LEU A 180 -1.59 -15.14 -11.79
CA LEU A 180 -2.02 -16.22 -12.67
C LEU A 180 -3.44 -16.01 -13.23
N GLU A 181 -4.11 -14.91 -12.95
CA GLU A 181 -5.51 -14.61 -13.30
C GLU A 181 -5.83 -14.98 -14.77
N ARG A 182 -4.94 -14.58 -15.68
CA ARG A 182 -5.09 -14.86 -17.11
C ARG A 182 -4.95 -16.34 -17.48
N THR A 183 -4.19 -17.11 -16.69
CA THR A 183 -3.92 -18.53 -16.96
C THR A 183 -5.00 -19.43 -16.44
N ILE A 184 -5.58 -19.08 -15.29
CA ILE A 184 -6.58 -19.89 -14.58
C ILE A 184 -8.01 -19.40 -14.79
N ASP A 185 -8.19 -18.29 -15.52
CA ASP A 185 -9.50 -17.66 -15.81
C ASP A 185 -10.37 -17.43 -14.56
N VAL A 186 -9.76 -16.99 -13.48
CA VAL A 186 -10.42 -16.67 -12.21
C VAL A 186 -10.30 -15.20 -11.92
N SER A 187 -11.43 -14.49 -11.82
CA SER A 187 -11.43 -13.06 -11.59
C SER A 187 -10.80 -12.65 -10.25
N SER A 188 -10.14 -11.51 -10.22
CA SER A 188 -9.56 -10.92 -9.01
C SER A 188 -10.58 -10.79 -7.88
N ALA A 189 -11.84 -10.50 -8.20
CA ALA A 189 -12.93 -10.38 -7.24
C ALA A 189 -13.26 -11.74 -6.60
N ALA A 190 -13.31 -12.83 -7.39
CA ALA A 190 -13.55 -14.18 -6.88
C ALA A 190 -12.45 -14.60 -5.91
N VAL A 191 -11.18 -14.32 -6.26
CA VAL A 191 -10.03 -14.58 -5.37
C VAL A 191 -10.17 -13.81 -4.05
N ALA A 192 -10.57 -12.55 -4.09
CA ALA A 192 -10.74 -11.72 -2.89
C ALA A 192 -11.88 -12.25 -1.98
N VAL A 193 -13.02 -12.67 -2.57
CA VAL A 193 -14.14 -13.26 -1.82
C VAL A 193 -13.73 -14.60 -1.19
N MET A 194 -13.02 -15.45 -1.94
CA MET A 194 -12.49 -16.71 -1.42
C MET A 194 -11.53 -16.48 -0.24
N ALA A 195 -10.62 -15.52 -0.36
CA ALA A 195 -9.71 -15.14 0.70
C ALA A 195 -10.43 -14.68 1.97
N MET A 196 -11.45 -13.82 1.81
CA MET A 196 -12.28 -13.36 2.91
C MET A 196 -13.01 -14.53 3.58
N THR A 197 -13.58 -15.44 2.81
CA THR A 197 -14.25 -16.65 3.32
C THR A 197 -13.30 -17.51 4.15
N ILE A 198 -12.09 -17.75 3.66
CA ILE A 198 -11.07 -18.53 4.39
C ILE A 198 -10.68 -17.83 5.70
N LEU A 199 -10.48 -16.51 5.69
CA LEU A 199 -10.12 -15.75 6.89
C LEU A 199 -11.24 -15.75 7.95
N VAL A 200 -12.50 -15.71 7.53
CA VAL A 200 -13.67 -15.82 8.42
C VAL A 200 -13.81 -17.25 8.95
N ALA A 201 -13.76 -18.27 8.08
CA ALA A 201 -13.86 -19.66 8.46
C ALA A 201 -12.75 -20.10 9.43
N SER A 202 -11.53 -19.57 9.25
CA SER A 202 -10.40 -19.82 10.14
C SER A 202 -10.43 -19.01 11.43
N LYS A 203 -11.46 -18.17 11.65
CA LYS A 203 -11.64 -17.28 12.80
C LYS A 203 -10.54 -16.22 12.96
N VAL A 204 -9.76 -15.96 11.94
CA VAL A 204 -8.81 -14.82 11.89
C VAL A 204 -9.57 -13.50 11.83
N LEU A 205 -10.68 -13.48 11.10
CA LEU A 205 -11.66 -12.39 11.11
C LEU A 205 -12.95 -12.84 11.78
N ASP A 206 -13.47 -12.00 12.65
CA ASP A 206 -14.75 -12.22 13.31
C ASP A 206 -15.81 -11.21 12.83
N LYS A 207 -17.06 -11.42 13.22
CA LYS A 207 -18.17 -10.52 12.88
C LYS A 207 -17.91 -9.08 13.33
N ALA A 208 -17.31 -8.89 14.49
CA ALA A 208 -16.99 -7.55 15.00
C ALA A 208 -15.92 -6.85 14.17
N ASP A 209 -14.96 -7.59 13.62
CA ASP A 209 -13.98 -7.05 12.69
C ASP A 209 -14.65 -6.58 11.39
N PHE A 210 -15.62 -7.36 10.87
CA PHE A 210 -16.38 -7.02 9.69
C PHE A 210 -17.24 -5.76 9.90
N ASP A 211 -17.97 -5.71 11.00
CA ASP A 211 -18.87 -4.59 11.32
C ASP A 211 -18.10 -3.29 11.61
N LYS A 212 -16.95 -3.37 12.31
CA LYS A 212 -16.25 -2.18 12.83
C LYS A 212 -15.04 -1.76 12.00
N LYS A 213 -14.39 -2.68 11.27
CA LYS A 213 -13.14 -2.39 10.54
C LYS A 213 -13.33 -2.23 9.05
N VAL A 214 -14.44 -2.69 8.49
CA VAL A 214 -14.81 -2.37 7.13
C VAL A 214 -15.33 -0.94 7.09
N ASN A 215 -14.70 -0.10 6.27
CA ASN A 215 -15.19 1.26 6.07
C ASN A 215 -16.37 1.26 5.08
N TRP A 216 -17.57 0.97 5.59
CA TRP A 216 -18.79 0.90 4.80
C TRP A 216 -19.09 2.19 4.07
N ASN A 217 -18.81 3.35 4.70
CA ASN A 217 -18.99 4.64 4.05
C ASN A 217 -18.14 4.75 2.78
N LEU A 218 -16.89 4.25 2.84
CA LEU A 218 -16.02 4.23 1.67
C LEU A 218 -16.53 3.26 0.58
N VAL A 219 -17.05 2.10 0.97
CA VAL A 219 -17.64 1.12 0.02
C VAL A 219 -18.82 1.75 -0.72
N PHE A 220 -19.75 2.35 -0.01
CA PHE A 220 -20.90 3.05 -0.61
C PHE A 220 -20.48 4.26 -1.44
N PHE A 221 -19.51 5.04 -0.96
CA PHE A 221 -18.99 6.19 -1.70
C PHE A 221 -18.39 5.76 -3.06
N ILE A 222 -17.53 4.73 -3.06
CA ILE A 222 -16.93 4.22 -4.30
C ILE A 222 -18.01 3.69 -5.25
N GLY A 223 -18.97 2.92 -4.74
CA GLY A 223 -20.09 2.43 -5.52
C GLY A 223 -20.89 3.56 -6.16
N ALA A 224 -21.18 4.63 -5.42
CA ALA A 224 -21.87 5.80 -5.93
C ALA A 224 -21.05 6.53 -7.02
N VAL A 225 -19.75 6.73 -6.81
CA VAL A 225 -18.87 7.40 -7.79
C VAL A 225 -18.80 6.62 -9.09
N ILE A 226 -18.64 5.28 -9.03
CA ILE A 226 -18.62 4.43 -10.22
C ILE A 226 -19.97 4.50 -10.94
N SER A 227 -21.09 4.46 -10.19
CA SER A 227 -22.42 4.55 -10.77
C SER A 227 -22.67 5.90 -11.46
N ILE A 228 -22.18 7.01 -10.89
CA ILE A 228 -22.27 8.33 -11.52
C ILE A 228 -21.49 8.35 -12.84
N GLY A 229 -20.28 7.79 -12.86
CA GLY A 229 -19.48 7.67 -14.08
C GLY A 229 -20.20 6.89 -15.18
N SER A 230 -20.83 5.77 -14.84
CA SER A 230 -21.66 4.99 -15.78
C SER A 230 -22.87 5.76 -16.27
N MET A 231 -23.55 6.52 -15.39
CA MET A 231 -24.70 7.37 -15.77
C MET A 231 -24.29 8.51 -16.71
N ILE A 232 -23.15 9.16 -16.47
CA ILE A 232 -22.61 10.21 -17.35
C ILE A 232 -22.43 9.67 -18.78
N LYS A 233 -21.83 8.49 -18.92
CA LYS A 233 -21.68 7.81 -20.21
C LYS A 233 -23.04 7.45 -20.84
N TYR A 234 -23.92 6.85 -20.04
CA TYR A 234 -25.25 6.43 -20.54
C TYR A 234 -26.09 7.61 -21.05
N LEU A 235 -25.98 8.76 -20.41
CA LEU A 235 -26.70 9.99 -20.80
C LEU A 235 -25.97 10.80 -21.88
N GLY A 236 -24.76 10.40 -22.30
CA GLY A 236 -23.96 11.11 -23.30
C GLY A 236 -23.46 12.47 -22.83
N ILE A 237 -23.41 12.71 -21.52
CA ILE A 237 -22.95 13.98 -20.93
C ILE A 237 -21.48 14.21 -21.23
N ASP A 238 -20.67 13.18 -21.24
CA ASP A 238 -19.24 13.21 -21.59
C ASP A 238 -19.05 13.68 -23.05
N VAL A 239 -19.84 13.17 -24.00
CA VAL A 239 -19.83 13.59 -25.40
C VAL A 239 -20.27 15.05 -25.52
N PHE A 240 -21.38 15.42 -24.86
CA PHE A 240 -21.85 16.81 -24.85
C PHE A 240 -20.82 17.79 -24.32
N ILE A 241 -20.13 17.46 -23.22
CA ILE A 241 -19.06 18.29 -22.65
C ILE A 241 -17.88 18.36 -23.63
N GLY A 242 -17.48 17.22 -24.22
CA GLY A 242 -16.41 17.16 -25.22
C GLY A 242 -16.69 18.08 -26.42
N ASP A 243 -17.86 17.94 -27.04
CA ASP A 243 -18.27 18.73 -28.20
C ASP A 243 -18.39 20.23 -27.90
N THR A 244 -18.78 20.56 -26.66
CA THR A 244 -18.90 21.97 -26.24
C THR A 244 -17.54 22.61 -25.95
N LEU A 245 -16.58 21.86 -25.38
CA LEU A 245 -15.28 22.41 -24.99
C LEU A 245 -14.25 22.36 -26.14
N THR A 246 -14.31 21.37 -27.02
CA THR A 246 -13.34 21.22 -28.13
C THR A 246 -13.24 22.46 -29.02
N PRO A 247 -14.32 23.19 -29.37
CA PRO A 247 -14.22 24.43 -30.15
C PRO A 247 -13.58 25.60 -29.39
N LEU A 248 -13.45 25.50 -28.06
CA LEU A 248 -12.88 26.54 -27.18
C LEU A 248 -11.39 26.34 -26.90
N MET A 249 -10.81 25.21 -27.29
CA MET A 249 -9.42 24.81 -27.13
C MET A 249 -8.66 24.97 -28.44
#